data_d6aacdad21ce57978491b89725672d0f
#
_entry.id   d6aacdad21ce57978491b89725672d0f
#
_cell.length_a   1.000
_cell.length_b   1.000
_cell.length_c   1.000
_cell.angle_alpha   90.00
_cell.angle_beta   90.00
_cell.angle_gamma   90.00
#
_symmetry.space_group_name_H-M   'P 1'
#
loop_
_entity.id
_entity.type
_entity.pdbx_description
1 polymer ?
#
loop_
_entity_poly.entity_id
_entity_poly.type
_entity_poly.pdbx_seq_one_letter_code
_entity_poly.pdbx_strand_id
1 'polypeptide(L)'
;MGVRPCFRSVGPSERGALIRAVLFDLDDTLFDHRHASRQALEAVRDCHATVALVDASDLDRRHSEILEALHLRVLAKEMTLDDARQERFRRLFEGLGVSAADLEDGLLARRAAWAYRTRYIQSWREVRGATALLRALKPHVRIGVVSNNLAREQHDKLRFCGFDRHLDAVVISEEAGAAKPDPAIFRQALERLPAEAAETVMIGDAWATDIAGARAAGMRAIWFNPCGTSRPEAWHDVEEIRALEPVPAVMSVVFGNDNRRE
;
A
#
# COMPACT_ATOMS: atom_id res chain seq x y z
N MET A 1 46.45 -12.55 -8.74
CA MET A 1 46.16 -11.71 -7.56
C MET A 1 44.71 -11.27 -7.64
N GLY A 2 43.86 -12.02 -6.97
CA GLY A 2 42.39 -11.75 -7.00
C GLY A 2 42.02 -10.87 -5.82
N VAL A 3 41.50 -9.69 -6.10
CA VAL A 3 40.95 -8.79 -5.10
C VAL A 3 39.53 -9.30 -4.76
N ARG A 4 39.34 -9.84 -3.57
CA ARG A 4 38.01 -10.17 -3.02
C ARG A 4 37.32 -8.86 -2.58
N PRO A 5 36.07 -8.59 -2.98
CA PRO A 5 35.34 -7.49 -2.42
C PRO A 5 35.04 -7.79 -0.95
N CYS A 6 35.48 -6.91 -0.06
CA CYS A 6 35.20 -6.94 1.36
C CYS A 6 33.74 -6.49 1.57
N PHE A 7 32.82 -7.42 1.64
CA PHE A 7 31.51 -7.14 2.21
C PHE A 7 31.71 -6.92 3.71
N ARG A 8 31.64 -5.66 4.15
CA ARG A 8 31.46 -5.36 5.57
C ARG A 8 30.14 -5.99 5.99
N SER A 9 30.20 -7.01 6.82
CA SER A 9 29.06 -7.48 7.58
C SER A 9 28.57 -6.31 8.43
N VAL A 10 27.39 -5.80 8.13
CA VAL A 10 26.66 -4.94 9.05
C VAL A 10 26.37 -5.82 10.26
N GLY A 11 26.96 -5.51 11.38
CA GLY A 11 26.77 -6.19 12.65
C GLY A 11 25.31 -6.14 13.09
N PRO A 12 24.91 -6.93 14.10
CA PRO A 12 23.53 -6.97 14.57
C PRO A 12 23.11 -5.57 14.97
N SER A 13 22.01 -5.10 14.35
CA SER A 13 21.31 -3.85 14.65
C SER A 13 21.18 -3.71 16.16
N GLU A 14 21.79 -2.68 16.73
CA GLU A 14 21.67 -2.34 18.14
C GLU A 14 20.19 -2.20 18.49
N ARG A 15 19.69 -3.15 19.25
CA ARG A 15 18.38 -3.08 19.89
C ARG A 15 18.44 -1.94 20.89
N GLY A 16 17.99 -0.74 20.52
CA GLY A 16 18.03 0.41 21.40
C GLY A 16 18.06 1.79 20.73
N ALA A 17 18.03 1.89 19.40
CA ALA A 17 17.87 3.20 18.75
C ALA A 17 16.50 3.79 19.10
N LEU A 18 16.49 5.02 19.65
CA LEU A 18 15.26 5.75 19.96
C LEU A 18 14.49 5.99 18.65
N ILE A 19 13.29 5.42 18.52
CA ILE A 19 12.44 5.66 17.35
C ILE A 19 11.93 7.10 17.38
N ARG A 20 12.21 7.85 16.33
CA ARG A 20 11.82 9.25 16.13
C ARG A 20 10.81 9.45 15.02
N ALA A 21 10.71 8.50 14.08
CA ALA A 21 9.75 8.56 13.00
C ALA A 21 9.12 7.21 12.70
N VAL A 22 7.87 7.25 12.23
CA VAL A 22 7.15 6.10 11.69
C VAL A 22 6.65 6.47 10.29
N LEU A 23 7.03 5.68 9.31
CA LEU A 23 6.50 5.74 7.97
C LEU A 23 5.43 4.66 7.80
N PHE A 24 4.35 5.00 7.15
CA PHE A 24 3.28 4.07 6.79
C PHE A 24 3.15 3.97 5.28
N ASP A 25 2.86 2.78 4.78
CA ASP A 25 2.15 2.66 3.53
C ASP A 25 0.70 3.13 3.70
N LEU A 26 -0.01 3.39 2.60
CA LEU A 26 -1.38 3.86 2.65
C LEU A 26 -2.40 2.75 2.32
N ASP A 27 -2.34 2.19 1.11
CA ASP A 27 -3.33 1.24 0.62
C ASP A 27 -3.17 -0.13 1.30
N ASP A 28 -4.25 -0.64 1.91
CA ASP A 28 -4.27 -1.87 2.71
C ASP A 28 -3.42 -1.85 4.00
N THR A 29 -2.87 -0.67 4.35
CA THR A 29 -2.19 -0.43 5.62
C THR A 29 -2.96 0.56 6.51
N LEU A 30 -3.23 1.77 6.05
CA LEU A 30 -4.07 2.76 6.73
C LEU A 30 -5.46 2.87 6.10
N PHE A 31 -5.52 2.77 4.78
CA PHE A 31 -6.75 2.83 3.98
C PHE A 31 -7.13 1.43 3.49
N ASP A 32 -8.38 1.01 3.68
CA ASP A 32 -8.88 -0.33 3.33
C ASP A 32 -9.23 -0.43 1.83
N HIS A 33 -8.18 -0.50 1.00
CA HIS A 33 -8.31 -0.60 -0.46
C HIS A 33 -9.03 -1.88 -0.89
N ARG A 34 -8.68 -3.02 -0.27
CA ARG A 34 -9.29 -4.33 -0.60
C ARG A 34 -10.78 -4.33 -0.37
N HIS A 35 -11.24 -3.73 0.73
CA HIS A 35 -12.68 -3.59 0.97
C HIS A 35 -13.34 -2.76 -0.12
N ALA A 36 -12.81 -1.58 -0.40
CA ALA A 36 -13.38 -0.69 -1.41
C ALA A 36 -13.40 -1.33 -2.80
N SER A 37 -12.32 -2.04 -3.19
CA SER A 37 -12.21 -2.78 -4.44
C SER A 37 -13.25 -3.90 -4.55
N ARG A 38 -13.41 -4.72 -3.51
CA ARG A 38 -14.40 -5.81 -3.48
C ARG A 38 -15.82 -5.28 -3.58
N GLN A 39 -16.16 -4.23 -2.84
CA GLN A 39 -17.47 -3.58 -2.97
C GLN A 39 -17.71 -3.03 -4.37
N ALA A 40 -16.68 -2.50 -5.00
CA ALA A 40 -16.76 -1.99 -6.37
C ALA A 40 -16.94 -3.11 -7.41
N LEU A 41 -16.28 -4.26 -7.21
CA LEU A 41 -16.44 -5.42 -8.09
C LEU A 41 -17.84 -6.03 -8.01
N GLU A 42 -18.50 -5.99 -6.84
CA GLU A 42 -19.92 -6.38 -6.74
C GLU A 42 -20.81 -5.53 -7.66
N ALA A 43 -20.57 -4.22 -7.75
CA ALA A 43 -21.31 -3.37 -8.68
C ALA A 43 -21.00 -3.66 -10.16
N VAL A 44 -19.82 -4.19 -10.47
CA VAL A 44 -19.47 -4.65 -11.83
C VAL A 44 -20.19 -5.94 -12.19
N ARG A 45 -20.46 -6.82 -11.25
CA ARG A 45 -21.24 -8.06 -11.49
C ARG A 45 -22.62 -7.78 -12.07
N ASP A 46 -23.24 -6.69 -11.66
CA ASP A 46 -24.54 -6.26 -12.17
C ASP A 46 -24.50 -5.76 -13.63
N CYS A 47 -23.31 -5.55 -14.19
CA CYS A 47 -23.17 -5.04 -15.56
C CYS A 47 -23.39 -6.09 -16.64
N HIS A 48 -23.12 -7.38 -16.37
CA HIS A 48 -23.23 -8.46 -17.35
C HIS A 48 -23.44 -9.83 -16.70
N ALA A 49 -24.35 -10.64 -17.27
CA ALA A 49 -24.73 -11.95 -16.71
C ALA A 49 -23.54 -12.91 -16.55
N THR A 50 -22.61 -12.95 -17.51
CA THR A 50 -21.40 -13.79 -17.43
C THR A 50 -20.56 -13.41 -16.20
N VAL A 51 -20.42 -12.12 -15.88
CA VAL A 51 -19.63 -11.64 -14.74
C VAL A 51 -20.32 -11.96 -13.42
N ALA A 52 -21.66 -11.91 -13.40
CA ALA A 52 -22.46 -12.26 -12.22
C ALA A 52 -22.23 -13.70 -11.73
N LEU A 53 -21.88 -14.61 -12.63
CA LEU A 53 -21.66 -16.03 -12.34
C LEU A 53 -20.23 -16.36 -11.87
N VAL A 54 -19.29 -15.42 -11.99
CA VAL A 54 -17.89 -15.63 -11.62
C VAL A 54 -17.74 -15.64 -10.10
N ASP A 55 -16.92 -16.54 -9.58
CA ASP A 55 -16.56 -16.52 -8.14
C ASP A 55 -15.91 -15.19 -7.75
N ALA A 56 -16.25 -14.66 -6.59
CA ALA A 56 -15.80 -13.34 -6.15
C ALA A 56 -14.28 -13.26 -5.98
N SER A 57 -13.64 -14.35 -5.55
CA SER A 57 -12.19 -14.39 -5.36
C SER A 57 -11.44 -14.47 -6.69
N ASP A 58 -11.99 -15.20 -7.68
CA ASP A 58 -11.42 -15.26 -9.04
C ASP A 58 -11.58 -13.91 -9.76
N LEU A 59 -12.72 -13.25 -9.59
CA LEU A 59 -12.96 -11.92 -10.13
C LEU A 59 -11.99 -10.89 -9.54
N ASP A 60 -11.80 -10.89 -8.22
CA ASP A 60 -10.87 -10.00 -7.50
C ASP A 60 -9.42 -10.23 -7.96
N ARG A 61 -8.98 -11.48 -8.06
CA ARG A 61 -7.65 -11.86 -8.53
C ARG A 61 -7.39 -11.37 -9.96
N ARG A 62 -8.28 -11.69 -10.92
CA ARG A 62 -8.13 -11.27 -12.31
C ARG A 62 -8.15 -9.76 -12.48
N HIS A 63 -9.05 -9.10 -11.76
CA HIS A 63 -9.11 -7.64 -11.74
C HIS A 63 -7.80 -7.02 -11.22
N SER A 64 -7.24 -7.55 -10.14
CA SER A 64 -6.01 -7.04 -9.53
C SER A 64 -4.79 -7.22 -10.45
N GLU A 65 -4.67 -8.39 -11.11
CA GLU A 65 -3.60 -8.64 -12.09
C GLU A 65 -3.64 -7.64 -13.27
N ILE A 66 -4.84 -7.37 -13.80
CA ILE A 66 -5.02 -6.41 -14.89
C ILE A 66 -4.78 -4.97 -14.41
N LEU A 67 -5.27 -4.64 -13.21
CA LEU A 67 -5.06 -3.32 -12.60
C LEU A 67 -3.58 -3.02 -12.46
N GLU A 68 -2.79 -3.94 -11.90
CA GLU A 68 -1.36 -3.76 -11.68
C GLU A 68 -0.61 -3.54 -13.01
N ALA A 69 -0.89 -4.38 -14.02
CA ALA A 69 -0.27 -4.25 -15.33
C ALA A 69 -0.58 -2.91 -16.01
N LEU A 70 -1.83 -2.41 -15.91
CA LEU A 70 -2.23 -1.14 -16.49
C LEU A 70 -1.73 0.06 -15.67
N HIS A 71 -1.65 -0.08 -14.35
CA HIS A 71 -1.13 0.96 -13.47
C HIS A 71 0.34 1.32 -13.79
N LEU A 72 1.17 0.31 -14.04
CA LEU A 72 2.56 0.54 -14.47
C LEU A 72 2.62 1.36 -15.78
N ARG A 73 1.72 1.11 -16.73
CA ARG A 73 1.66 1.87 -17.99
C ARG A 73 1.18 3.31 -17.79
N VAL A 74 0.27 3.55 -16.85
CA VAL A 74 -0.15 4.92 -16.49
C VAL A 74 1.01 5.69 -15.85
N LEU A 75 1.74 5.06 -14.92
CA LEU A 75 2.93 5.67 -14.30
C LEU A 75 4.03 5.96 -15.34
N ALA A 76 4.21 5.08 -16.33
CA ALA A 76 5.12 5.28 -17.46
C ALA A 76 4.62 6.33 -18.47
N LYS A 77 3.43 6.91 -18.27
CA LYS A 77 2.76 7.87 -19.18
C LYS A 77 2.48 7.30 -20.59
N GLU A 78 2.38 5.99 -20.71
CA GLU A 78 2.04 5.28 -21.96
C GLU A 78 0.54 5.31 -22.27
N MET A 79 -0.28 5.59 -21.28
CA MET A 79 -1.72 5.71 -21.41
C MET A 79 -2.32 6.63 -20.34
N THR A 80 -3.50 7.16 -20.61
CA THR A 80 -4.21 7.97 -19.61
C THR A 80 -4.87 7.09 -18.56
N LEU A 81 -5.14 7.65 -17.37
CA LEU A 81 -5.86 6.94 -16.31
C LEU A 81 -7.28 6.53 -16.74
N ASP A 82 -7.95 7.37 -17.53
CA ASP A 82 -9.32 7.07 -17.98
C ASP A 82 -9.33 5.96 -19.02
N ASP A 83 -8.35 5.93 -19.93
CA ASP A 83 -8.17 4.80 -20.85
C ASP A 83 -7.85 3.52 -20.10
N ALA A 84 -6.96 3.58 -19.09
CA ALA A 84 -6.62 2.42 -18.26
C ALA A 84 -7.84 1.85 -17.53
N ARG A 85 -8.71 2.73 -17.00
CA ARG A 85 -9.95 2.32 -16.34
C ARG A 85 -10.90 1.56 -17.27
N GLN A 86 -11.06 2.01 -18.51
CA GLN A 86 -11.91 1.34 -19.49
C GLN A 86 -11.26 0.04 -19.99
N GLU A 87 -9.99 0.09 -20.33
CA GLU A 87 -9.21 -1.05 -20.82
C GLU A 87 -9.16 -2.19 -19.79
N ARG A 88 -9.10 -1.88 -18.50
CA ARG A 88 -9.17 -2.86 -17.42
C ARG A 88 -10.42 -3.73 -17.51
N PHE A 89 -11.59 -3.11 -17.67
CA PHE A 89 -12.84 -3.86 -17.74
C PHE A 89 -13.03 -4.52 -19.10
N ARG A 90 -12.54 -3.94 -20.18
CA ARG A 90 -12.52 -4.61 -21.48
C ARG A 90 -11.75 -5.94 -21.40
N ARG A 91 -10.51 -5.92 -20.87
CA ARG A 91 -9.68 -7.12 -20.68
C ARG A 91 -10.31 -8.12 -19.70
N LEU A 92 -10.88 -7.62 -18.61
CA LEU A 92 -11.54 -8.47 -17.63
C LEU A 92 -12.70 -9.25 -18.28
N PHE A 93 -13.53 -8.56 -19.03
CA PHE A 93 -14.70 -9.16 -19.70
C PHE A 93 -14.29 -10.13 -20.82
N GLU A 94 -13.30 -9.79 -21.63
CA GLU A 94 -12.71 -10.73 -22.60
C GLU A 94 -12.19 -12.00 -21.92
N GLY A 95 -11.43 -11.86 -20.85
CA GLY A 95 -10.87 -12.99 -20.07
C GLY A 95 -11.94 -13.84 -19.38
N LEU A 96 -13.15 -13.32 -19.22
CA LEU A 96 -14.32 -14.02 -18.67
C LEU A 96 -15.23 -14.62 -19.76
N GLY A 97 -14.90 -14.45 -21.05
CA GLY A 97 -15.64 -15.01 -22.17
C GLY A 97 -16.88 -14.20 -22.58
N VAL A 98 -16.94 -12.90 -22.24
CA VAL A 98 -17.95 -11.99 -22.80
C VAL A 98 -17.73 -11.86 -24.30
N SER A 99 -18.80 -11.90 -25.09
CA SER A 99 -18.68 -11.92 -26.53
C SER A 99 -18.03 -10.65 -27.09
N ALA A 100 -17.32 -10.79 -28.24
CA ALA A 100 -16.72 -9.63 -28.91
C ALA A 100 -17.80 -8.61 -29.34
N ALA A 101 -19.00 -9.08 -29.71
CA ALA A 101 -20.12 -8.23 -30.10
C ALA A 101 -20.58 -7.33 -28.92
N ASP A 102 -20.60 -7.87 -27.70
CA ASP A 102 -20.97 -7.09 -26.50
C ASP A 102 -19.88 -6.07 -26.08
N LEU A 103 -18.66 -6.24 -26.59
CA LEU A 103 -17.52 -5.37 -26.29
C LEU A 103 -17.20 -4.37 -27.42
N GLU A 104 -17.78 -4.53 -28.60
CA GLU A 104 -17.38 -3.81 -29.81
C GLU A 104 -17.49 -2.29 -29.71
N ASP A 105 -18.58 -1.79 -29.13
CA ASP A 105 -18.80 -0.33 -28.95
C ASP A 105 -18.11 0.27 -27.71
N GLY A 106 -17.49 -0.56 -26.87
CA GLY A 106 -16.85 -0.19 -25.62
C GLY A 106 -17.82 0.33 -24.54
N LEU A 107 -19.13 0.29 -24.78
CA LEU A 107 -20.13 0.83 -23.85
C LEU A 107 -20.18 0.02 -22.54
N LEU A 108 -20.08 -1.31 -22.65
CA LEU A 108 -20.06 -2.20 -21.51
C LEU A 108 -18.85 -1.93 -20.59
N ALA A 109 -17.66 -1.78 -21.18
CA ALA A 109 -16.44 -1.47 -20.42
C ALA A 109 -16.52 -0.09 -19.73
N ARG A 110 -17.04 0.92 -20.44
CA ARG A 110 -17.27 2.26 -19.83
C ARG A 110 -18.28 2.22 -18.69
N ARG A 111 -19.37 1.48 -18.85
CA ARG A 111 -20.39 1.31 -17.80
C ARG A 111 -19.80 0.63 -16.57
N ALA A 112 -19.03 -0.43 -16.77
CA ALA A 112 -18.35 -1.13 -15.67
C ALA A 112 -17.29 -0.25 -14.96
N ALA A 113 -16.50 0.50 -15.72
CA ALA A 113 -15.54 1.44 -15.16
C ALA A 113 -16.21 2.52 -14.31
N TRP A 114 -17.34 3.05 -14.77
CA TRP A 114 -18.13 4.02 -14.02
C TRP A 114 -18.76 3.40 -12.76
N ALA A 115 -19.40 2.24 -12.86
CA ALA A 115 -19.99 1.52 -11.74
C ALA A 115 -18.95 1.19 -10.65
N TYR A 116 -17.81 0.64 -11.08
CA TYR A 116 -16.67 0.38 -10.20
C TYR A 116 -16.21 1.65 -9.48
N ARG A 117 -15.91 2.72 -10.23
CA ARG A 117 -15.36 3.96 -9.65
C ARG A 117 -16.34 4.59 -8.65
N THR A 118 -17.62 4.62 -9.00
CA THR A 118 -18.68 5.16 -8.12
C THR A 118 -18.75 4.36 -6.82
N ARG A 119 -18.84 3.04 -6.92
CA ARG A 119 -18.94 2.19 -5.74
C ARG A 119 -17.65 2.16 -4.91
N TYR A 120 -16.49 2.18 -5.59
CA TYR A 120 -15.19 2.26 -4.92
C TYR A 120 -15.10 3.47 -3.99
N ILE A 121 -15.44 4.67 -4.49
CA ILE A 121 -15.41 5.90 -3.69
C ILE A 121 -16.45 5.85 -2.55
N GLN A 122 -17.65 5.35 -2.81
CA GLN A 122 -18.70 5.20 -1.79
C GLN A 122 -18.34 4.21 -0.67
N SER A 123 -17.39 3.32 -0.93
CA SER A 123 -16.96 2.27 0.00
C SER A 123 -15.63 2.59 0.70
N TRP A 124 -15.11 3.80 0.54
CA TRP A 124 -13.89 4.23 1.20
C TRP A 124 -14.03 4.16 2.72
N ARG A 125 -13.02 3.67 3.36
CA ARG A 125 -12.90 3.64 4.82
C ARG A 125 -11.45 3.46 5.24
N GLU A 126 -11.15 3.78 6.48
CA GLU A 126 -9.87 3.43 7.08
C GLU A 126 -9.77 1.94 7.41
N VAL A 127 -8.55 1.41 7.49
CA VAL A 127 -8.28 0.16 8.19
C VAL A 127 -8.59 0.37 9.67
N ARG A 128 -9.31 -0.59 10.24
CA ARG A 128 -9.76 -0.49 11.64
C ARG A 128 -8.58 -0.22 12.60
N GLY A 129 -8.68 0.87 13.36
CA GLY A 129 -7.66 1.30 14.29
C GLY A 129 -6.62 2.30 13.72
N ALA A 130 -6.63 2.59 12.41
CA ALA A 130 -5.64 3.47 11.78
C ALA A 130 -5.63 4.87 12.42
N THR A 131 -6.76 5.56 12.49
CA THR A 131 -6.84 6.88 13.13
C THR A 131 -6.43 6.83 14.61
N ALA A 132 -6.83 5.80 15.34
CA ALA A 132 -6.49 5.66 16.76
C ALA A 132 -4.98 5.48 16.94
N LEU A 133 -4.34 4.68 16.09
CA LEU A 133 -2.89 4.47 16.10
C LEU A 133 -2.13 5.76 15.75
N LEU A 134 -2.51 6.45 14.67
CA LEU A 134 -1.88 7.73 14.28
C LEU A 134 -1.96 8.77 15.41
N ARG A 135 -3.11 8.88 16.06
CA ARG A 135 -3.30 9.78 17.20
C ARG A 135 -2.43 9.42 18.40
N ALA A 136 -2.27 8.14 18.68
CA ALA A 136 -1.43 7.66 19.79
C ALA A 136 0.06 7.86 19.52
N LEU A 137 0.51 7.70 18.27
CA LEU A 137 1.91 7.88 17.87
C LEU A 137 2.32 9.36 17.80
N LYS A 138 1.42 10.27 17.43
CA LYS A 138 1.71 11.68 17.15
C LYS A 138 2.45 12.45 18.27
N PRO A 139 2.17 12.22 19.56
CA PRO A 139 2.92 12.87 20.64
C PRO A 139 4.36 12.39 20.79
N HIS A 140 4.70 11.22 20.23
CA HIS A 140 5.98 10.55 20.50
C HIS A 140 6.94 10.59 19.32
N VAL A 141 6.41 10.58 18.08
CA VAL A 141 7.21 10.48 16.85
C VAL A 141 6.67 11.35 15.75
N ARG A 142 7.50 11.60 14.72
CA ARG A 142 7.04 12.12 13.44
C ARG A 142 6.40 11.01 12.61
N ILE A 143 5.35 11.35 11.88
CA ILE A 143 4.59 10.37 11.09
C ILE A 143 4.59 10.78 9.63
N GLY A 144 4.97 9.86 8.75
CA GLY A 144 4.89 10.06 7.31
C GLY A 144 4.15 8.93 6.60
N VAL A 145 3.71 9.21 5.38
CA VAL A 145 3.18 8.22 4.44
C VAL A 145 4.07 8.13 3.22
N VAL A 146 4.36 6.91 2.78
CA VAL A 146 5.08 6.61 1.53
C VAL A 146 4.22 5.64 0.71
N SER A 147 3.71 6.08 -0.44
CA SER A 147 2.75 5.30 -1.23
C SER A 147 3.06 5.27 -2.71
N ASN A 148 2.87 4.09 -3.33
CA ASN A 148 3.04 3.88 -4.77
C ASN A 148 1.71 4.06 -5.49
N ASN A 149 1.37 5.29 -5.88
CA ASN A 149 0.14 5.53 -6.64
C ASN A 149 0.13 6.95 -7.26
N LEU A 150 -1.02 7.31 -7.85
CA LEU A 150 -1.28 8.66 -8.36
C LEU A 150 -1.54 9.64 -7.21
N ALA A 151 -0.89 10.78 -7.25
CA ALA A 151 -0.89 11.77 -6.18
C ALA A 151 -2.31 12.23 -5.80
N ARG A 152 -3.11 12.58 -6.81
CA ARG A 152 -4.47 13.04 -6.59
C ARG A 152 -5.32 12.02 -5.81
N GLU A 153 -5.23 10.74 -6.19
CA GLU A 153 -6.03 9.69 -5.54
C GLU A 153 -5.59 9.48 -4.09
N GLN A 154 -4.28 9.48 -3.82
CA GLN A 154 -3.77 9.29 -2.46
C GLN A 154 -4.10 10.48 -1.56
N HIS A 155 -3.94 11.71 -2.05
CA HIS A 155 -4.36 12.90 -1.30
C HIS A 155 -5.88 12.91 -1.01
N ASP A 156 -6.70 12.45 -1.95
CA ASP A 156 -8.15 12.34 -1.73
C ASP A 156 -8.48 11.31 -0.63
N LYS A 157 -7.81 10.15 -0.61
CA LYS A 157 -7.94 9.13 0.45
C LYS A 157 -7.50 9.66 1.82
N LEU A 158 -6.35 10.34 1.88
CA LEU A 158 -5.81 10.93 3.12
C LEU A 158 -6.81 11.94 3.71
N ARG A 159 -7.36 12.84 2.88
CA ARG A 159 -8.37 13.82 3.31
C ARG A 159 -9.67 13.17 3.74
N PHE A 160 -10.15 12.18 2.98
CA PHE A 160 -11.38 11.47 3.30
C PHE A 160 -11.32 10.81 4.67
N CYS A 161 -10.21 10.11 4.98
CA CYS A 161 -10.00 9.48 6.29
C CYS A 161 -9.56 10.49 7.37
N GLY A 162 -9.25 11.75 7.01
CA GLY A 162 -8.76 12.76 7.93
C GLY A 162 -7.38 12.47 8.51
N PHE A 163 -6.56 11.70 7.76
CA PHE A 163 -5.19 11.36 8.18
C PHE A 163 -4.23 12.54 8.06
N ASP A 164 -4.47 13.45 7.11
CA ASP A 164 -3.67 14.63 6.82
C ASP A 164 -3.30 15.45 8.06
N ARG A 165 -4.22 15.54 9.03
CA ARG A 165 -4.00 16.24 10.31
C ARG A 165 -2.98 15.57 11.25
N HIS A 166 -2.65 14.31 11.01
CA HIS A 166 -1.74 13.52 11.83
C HIS A 166 -0.36 13.34 11.20
N LEU A 167 -0.22 13.64 9.90
CA LEU A 167 1.00 13.42 9.15
C LEU A 167 1.92 14.66 9.17
N ASP A 168 3.22 14.41 9.23
CA ASP A 168 4.27 15.41 9.08
C ASP A 168 4.86 15.41 7.66
N ALA A 169 4.76 14.27 6.95
CA ALA A 169 5.22 14.12 5.56
C ALA A 169 4.33 13.17 4.76
N VAL A 170 4.18 13.46 3.48
CA VAL A 170 3.54 12.58 2.49
C VAL A 170 4.44 12.51 1.26
N VAL A 171 4.81 11.29 0.85
CA VAL A 171 5.62 11.04 -0.34
C VAL A 171 4.89 10.04 -1.21
N ILE A 172 4.52 10.45 -2.41
CA ILE A 172 3.77 9.63 -3.36
C ILE A 172 4.63 9.42 -4.60
N SER A 173 4.69 8.21 -5.13
CA SER A 173 5.60 7.82 -6.20
C SER A 173 5.48 8.69 -7.45
N GLU A 174 4.27 9.11 -7.84
CA GLU A 174 4.07 10.01 -8.99
C GLU A 174 4.76 11.36 -8.79
N GLU A 175 4.71 11.95 -7.59
CA GLU A 175 5.34 13.23 -7.26
C GLU A 175 6.84 13.07 -7.02
N ALA A 176 7.24 11.95 -6.40
CA ALA A 176 8.63 11.67 -6.05
C ALA A 176 9.50 11.30 -7.26
N GLY A 177 8.89 10.85 -8.36
CA GLY A 177 9.62 10.31 -9.51
C GLY A 177 10.35 8.99 -9.21
N ALA A 178 10.04 8.35 -8.10
CA ALA A 178 10.55 7.06 -7.66
C ALA A 178 9.47 6.29 -6.90
N ALA A 179 9.42 4.97 -7.03
CA ALA A 179 8.44 4.11 -6.39
C ALA A 179 9.11 3.09 -5.46
N LYS A 180 8.46 2.71 -4.37
CA LYS A 180 8.92 1.57 -3.55
C LYS A 180 9.05 0.32 -4.42
N PRO A 181 10.11 -0.48 -4.31
CA PRO A 181 11.14 -0.48 -3.26
C PRO A 181 12.39 0.38 -3.54
N ASP A 182 12.39 1.29 -4.55
CA ASP A 182 13.55 2.14 -4.82
C ASP A 182 13.92 2.94 -3.56
N PRO A 183 15.19 2.88 -3.08
CA PRO A 183 15.64 3.65 -1.92
C PRO A 183 15.46 5.17 -2.06
N ALA A 184 15.33 5.68 -3.28
CA ALA A 184 15.15 7.11 -3.52
C ALA A 184 13.86 7.66 -2.90
N ILE A 185 12.75 6.90 -2.93
CA ILE A 185 11.48 7.36 -2.35
C ILE A 185 11.57 7.42 -0.81
N PHE A 186 12.26 6.46 -0.19
CA PHE A 186 12.46 6.43 1.26
C PHE A 186 13.38 7.56 1.72
N ARG A 187 14.46 7.87 0.95
CA ARG A 187 15.30 9.04 1.24
C ARG A 187 14.51 10.34 1.22
N GLN A 188 13.66 10.55 0.22
CA GLN A 188 12.80 11.74 0.17
C GLN A 188 11.85 11.81 1.37
N ALA A 189 11.37 10.68 1.88
CA ALA A 189 10.55 10.65 3.09
C ALA A 189 11.37 11.05 4.33
N LEU A 190 12.58 10.52 4.47
CA LEU A 190 13.48 10.86 5.57
C LEU A 190 13.94 12.34 5.52
N GLU A 191 14.18 12.89 4.34
CA GLU A 191 14.50 14.33 4.16
C GLU A 191 13.37 15.26 4.64
N ARG A 192 12.12 14.81 4.54
CA ARG A 192 10.94 15.55 5.02
C ARG A 192 10.67 15.35 6.51
N LEU A 193 11.30 14.37 7.14
CA LEU A 193 11.18 14.07 8.56
C LEU A 193 12.55 14.25 9.22
N PRO A 194 12.66 14.96 10.37
CA PRO A 194 13.92 15.14 11.05
C PRO A 194 14.34 13.86 11.82
N ALA A 195 14.58 12.76 11.09
CA ALA A 195 14.96 11.46 11.63
C ALA A 195 15.88 10.70 10.66
N GLU A 196 16.82 9.95 11.22
CA GLU A 196 17.70 9.07 10.46
C GLU A 196 17.01 7.73 10.14
N ALA A 197 17.50 7.01 9.13
CA ALA A 197 16.95 5.71 8.77
C ALA A 197 16.92 4.72 9.95
N ALA A 198 17.98 4.68 10.75
CA ALA A 198 18.09 3.82 11.92
C ALA A 198 17.10 4.19 13.06
N GLU A 199 16.59 5.42 13.07
CA GLU A 199 15.59 5.93 14.01
C GLU A 199 14.17 5.86 13.48
N THR A 200 13.98 5.24 12.30
CA THR A 200 12.70 5.20 11.57
C THR A 200 12.20 3.77 11.41
N VAL A 201 10.90 3.60 11.61
CA VAL A 201 10.18 2.34 11.39
C VAL A 201 9.26 2.51 10.20
N MET A 202 9.30 1.57 9.24
CA MET A 202 8.30 1.45 8.18
C MET A 202 7.25 0.40 8.55
N ILE A 203 5.96 0.74 8.41
CA ILE A 203 4.84 -0.18 8.58
C ILE A 203 4.10 -0.26 7.24
N GLY A 204 3.97 -1.47 6.68
CA GLY A 204 3.29 -1.69 5.41
C GLY A 204 2.87 -3.13 5.22
N ASP A 205 1.94 -3.38 4.29
CA ASP A 205 1.41 -4.72 4.01
C ASP A 205 2.14 -5.44 2.88
N ALA A 206 2.75 -4.70 1.95
CA ALA A 206 3.40 -5.25 0.77
C ALA A 206 4.87 -5.63 1.05
N TRP A 207 5.12 -6.94 1.15
CA TRP A 207 6.45 -7.44 1.50
C TRP A 207 7.57 -6.91 0.60
N ALA A 208 7.39 -7.00 -0.72
CA ALA A 208 8.43 -6.66 -1.68
C ALA A 208 8.74 -5.17 -1.74
N THR A 209 7.74 -4.33 -1.56
CA THR A 209 7.87 -2.87 -1.72
C THR A 209 8.13 -2.18 -0.39
N ASP A 210 7.36 -2.51 0.65
CA ASP A 210 7.44 -1.79 1.92
C ASP A 210 8.55 -2.36 2.80
N ILE A 211 8.50 -3.69 3.04
CA ILE A 211 9.39 -4.32 4.01
C ILE A 211 10.80 -4.45 3.46
N ALA A 212 10.94 -5.05 2.27
CA ALA A 212 12.25 -5.20 1.64
C ALA A 212 12.86 -3.83 1.27
N GLY A 213 12.04 -2.89 0.75
CA GLY A 213 12.49 -1.56 0.39
C GLY A 213 12.97 -0.73 1.59
N ALA A 214 12.20 -0.72 2.69
CA ALA A 214 12.58 -0.02 3.91
C ALA A 214 13.89 -0.56 4.51
N ARG A 215 14.03 -1.88 4.56
CA ARG A 215 15.27 -2.51 5.06
C ARG A 215 16.48 -2.20 4.18
N ALA A 216 16.30 -2.19 2.85
CA ALA A 216 17.35 -1.78 1.92
C ALA A 216 17.75 -0.31 2.12
N ALA A 217 16.84 0.54 2.59
CA ALA A 217 17.08 1.92 2.95
C ALA A 217 17.64 2.10 4.38
N GLY A 218 17.91 1.02 5.12
CA GLY A 218 18.50 1.05 6.46
C GLY A 218 17.50 1.26 7.60
N MET A 219 16.21 1.17 7.33
CA MET A 219 15.15 1.31 8.32
C MET A 219 14.75 -0.04 8.93
N ARG A 220 14.22 -0.01 10.14
CA ARG A 220 13.46 -1.11 10.71
C ARG A 220 12.11 -1.21 10.00
N ALA A 221 11.60 -2.43 9.79
CA ALA A 221 10.32 -2.66 9.16
C ALA A 221 9.43 -3.54 10.04
N ILE A 222 8.13 -3.23 10.06
CA ILE A 222 7.08 -4.02 10.68
C ILE A 222 6.10 -4.41 9.59
N TRP A 223 5.89 -5.71 9.41
CA TRP A 223 4.96 -6.20 8.40
C TRP A 223 3.53 -6.21 8.93
N PHE A 224 2.67 -5.44 8.29
CA PHE A 224 1.23 -5.50 8.53
C PHE A 224 0.62 -6.61 7.68
N ASN A 225 0.29 -7.74 8.30
CA ASN A 225 -0.18 -8.96 7.65
C ASN A 225 -1.56 -9.42 8.15
N PRO A 226 -2.64 -8.67 7.86
CA PRO A 226 -3.98 -9.01 8.36
C PRO A 226 -4.52 -10.33 7.81
N CYS A 227 -4.04 -10.77 6.63
CA CYS A 227 -4.46 -12.00 5.99
C CYS A 227 -3.69 -13.25 6.47
N GLY A 228 -2.62 -13.09 7.25
CA GLY A 228 -1.81 -14.21 7.73
C GLY A 228 -1.08 -14.95 6.61
N THR A 229 -0.67 -14.24 5.55
CA THR A 229 0.13 -14.83 4.46
C THR A 229 1.48 -15.31 4.97
N SER A 230 2.04 -16.34 4.30
CA SER A 230 3.32 -16.91 4.72
C SER A 230 4.46 -15.92 4.55
N ARG A 231 5.30 -15.84 5.56
CA ARG A 231 6.53 -15.02 5.54
C ARG A 231 7.59 -15.70 4.68
N PRO A 232 8.36 -14.94 3.87
CA PRO A 232 9.55 -15.46 3.23
C PRO A 232 10.59 -15.94 4.27
N GLU A 233 11.13 -17.15 4.10
CA GLU A 233 12.01 -17.81 5.10
C GLU A 233 13.26 -17.00 5.47
N ALA A 234 13.80 -16.22 4.54
CA ALA A 234 15.04 -15.47 4.75
C ALA A 234 14.93 -14.29 5.74
N TRP A 235 13.74 -13.99 6.28
CA TRP A 235 13.48 -12.73 7.00
C TRP A 235 12.80 -12.96 8.36
N HIS A 236 13.34 -13.86 9.16
CA HIS A 236 12.77 -14.23 10.47
C HIS A 236 12.75 -13.08 11.50
N ASP A 237 13.60 -12.08 11.30
CA ASP A 237 13.81 -10.94 12.19
C ASP A 237 12.84 -9.77 11.95
N VAL A 238 11.98 -9.84 10.92
CA VAL A 238 10.95 -8.82 10.68
C VAL A 238 9.77 -9.06 11.62
N GLU A 239 9.41 -8.05 12.39
CA GLU A 239 8.22 -8.10 13.26
C GLU A 239 6.95 -8.05 12.42
N GLU A 240 5.91 -8.74 12.90
CA GLU A 240 4.61 -8.86 12.24
C GLU A 240 3.51 -8.38 13.17
N ILE A 241 2.60 -7.57 12.62
CA ILE A 241 1.33 -7.22 13.26
C ILE A 241 0.18 -7.60 12.32
N ARG A 242 -0.92 -8.09 12.88
CA ARG A 242 -2.09 -8.53 12.10
C ARG A 242 -3.29 -7.61 12.21
N ALA A 243 -3.20 -6.63 13.09
CA ALA A 243 -4.21 -5.61 13.31
C ALA A 243 -3.54 -4.33 13.83
N LEU A 244 -4.16 -3.18 13.60
CA LEU A 244 -3.73 -1.91 14.19
C LEU A 244 -4.36 -1.69 15.58
N GLU A 245 -5.15 -2.65 16.06
CA GLU A 245 -5.74 -2.70 17.40
C GLU A 245 -5.38 -4.03 18.10
N PRO A 246 -5.26 -4.05 19.42
CA PRO A 246 -5.33 -2.89 20.30
C PRO A 246 -4.08 -2.00 20.18
N VAL A 247 -4.27 -0.69 20.11
CA VAL A 247 -3.20 0.31 19.91
C VAL A 247 -1.99 0.14 20.86
N PRO A 248 -2.15 -0.14 22.17
CA PRO A 248 -1.00 -0.34 23.06
C PRO A 248 -0.09 -1.49 22.64
N ALA A 249 -0.65 -2.57 22.05
CA ALA A 249 0.14 -3.69 21.55
C ALA A 249 0.98 -3.28 20.33
N VAL A 250 0.41 -2.53 19.40
CA VAL A 250 1.13 -2.01 18.23
C VAL A 250 2.21 -1.02 18.66
N MET A 251 1.91 -0.13 19.60
CA MET A 251 2.89 0.79 20.18
C MET A 251 4.08 0.04 20.80
N SER A 252 3.82 -1.06 21.53
CA SER A 252 4.88 -1.89 22.10
C SER A 252 5.78 -2.52 21.03
N VAL A 253 5.21 -2.91 19.89
CA VAL A 253 6.00 -3.39 18.75
C VAL A 253 6.82 -2.26 18.13
N VAL A 254 6.22 -1.08 17.92
CA VAL A 254 6.91 0.08 17.33
C VAL A 254 8.12 0.52 18.16
N PHE A 255 7.94 0.65 19.47
CA PHE A 255 9.01 1.17 20.37
C PHE A 255 9.91 0.08 20.95
N GLY A 256 9.59 -1.21 20.74
CA GLY A 256 10.23 -2.30 21.46
C GLY A 256 9.71 -2.42 22.89
N ASN A 257 9.96 -3.57 23.52
CA ASN A 257 9.47 -3.86 24.89
C ASN A 257 10.20 -3.05 26.00
N ASP A 258 11.07 -2.11 25.65
CA ASP A 258 11.92 -1.40 26.65
C ASP A 258 11.22 -0.19 27.31
N ASN A 259 9.98 0.12 27.00
CA ASN A 259 9.25 1.23 27.63
C ASN A 259 8.50 0.78 28.92
N ARG A 260 9.08 -0.15 29.72
CA ARG A 260 8.67 -0.40 31.11
C ARG A 260 9.64 0.25 32.07
N ARG A 261 9.81 1.55 32.00
CA ARG A 261 10.36 2.34 33.11
C ARG A 261 9.82 3.77 33.00
N GLU A 262 8.66 3.97 33.64
CA GLU A 262 8.34 5.12 34.48
C GLU A 262 7.06 4.79 35.25
#